data_0d4e28b3111015ca2b90cc864ea87da4
#
_entry.id   0d4e28b3111015ca2b90cc864ea87da4
#
_cell.length_a   1.000
_cell.length_b   1.000
_cell.length_c   1.000
_cell.angle_alpha   90.00
_cell.angle_beta   90.00
_cell.angle_gamma   90.00
#
_symmetry.space_group_name_H-M   'P 1'
#
loop_
_entity.id
_entity.type
_entity.pdbx_description
1 polymer ?
#
loop_
_entity_poly.entity_id
_entity_poly.type
_entity_poly.pdbx_seq_one_letter_code
_entity_poly.pdbx_strand_id
1 'polypeptide(L)'
;MRLTLLGILLGGLLLAAACGGDDEKTSTTTATTRATSGASGGAAQQINVTVQEFSVIPEKTSTKTGKITFNVENKGPTQAHEFLVFKTDLGVDELPTQSDGSLDEEDPALEMIDEITEFNPGQKKSLTVELEPGKYILACNRGEETGGQIPSHFAQGMRTAFTVE
;
A
#
# COMPACT_ATOMS: atom_id res chain seq x y z
N MET A 1 -14.93 -4.71 42.93
CA MET A 1 -14.94 -5.69 44.06
C MET A 1 -14.74 -7.08 43.48
N ARG A 2 -13.71 -7.81 43.96
CA ARG A 2 -13.17 -9.15 43.59
C ARG A 2 -12.19 -9.07 42.40
N LEU A 3 -10.91 -9.07 42.48
CA LEU A 3 -9.81 -9.66 43.26
C LEU A 3 -9.81 -11.21 43.26
N THR A 4 -8.82 -11.83 42.64
CA THR A 4 -8.09 -13.06 42.98
C THR A 4 -7.16 -13.43 41.84
N LEU A 5 -5.92 -13.46 42.01
CA LEU A 5 -4.82 -14.28 42.60
C LEU A 5 -4.12 -15.06 41.48
N LEU A 6 -2.87 -14.75 41.15
CA LEU A 6 -1.58 -15.28 41.66
C LEU A 6 -1.35 -16.76 41.33
N GLY A 7 -0.33 -17.06 40.54
CA GLY A 7 0.21 -18.39 40.27
C GLY A 7 1.64 -18.31 39.75
N ILE A 8 2.62 -18.33 40.65
CA ILE A 8 4.06 -18.50 40.40
C ILE A 8 4.35 -20.00 40.37
N LEU A 9 5.12 -20.46 39.38
CA LEU A 9 5.83 -21.74 39.48
C LEU A 9 7.21 -21.62 38.83
N LEU A 10 8.19 -21.83 39.71
CA LEU A 10 9.65 -21.97 39.50
C LEU A 10 10.00 -23.39 39.02
N GLY A 11 11.14 -23.51 38.38
CA GLY A 11 11.93 -24.76 38.22
C GLY A 11 12.17 -25.10 36.75
N GLY A 12 13.35 -25.42 36.27
CA GLY A 12 14.58 -25.82 36.90
C GLY A 12 15.68 -25.93 35.88
N LEU A 13 16.87 -25.72 36.33
CA LEU A 13 18.18 -25.77 35.69
C LEU A 13 18.61 -27.24 35.42
N LEU A 14 19.16 -27.54 34.20
CA LEU A 14 20.00 -28.69 33.97
C LEU A 14 21.09 -28.39 32.94
N LEU A 15 22.32 -28.31 33.44
CA LEU A 15 23.57 -28.37 32.64
C LEU A 15 23.87 -29.83 32.29
N ALA A 16 24.31 -30.07 31.06
CA ALA A 16 25.15 -31.22 30.74
C ALA A 16 26.15 -30.86 29.67
N ALA A 17 27.41 -30.83 30.05
CA ALA A 17 28.58 -30.78 29.20
C ALA A 17 28.99 -32.21 28.84
N ALA A 18 29.36 -32.47 27.58
CA ALA A 18 30.18 -33.61 27.19
C ALA A 18 31.03 -33.27 25.99
N CYS A 19 32.33 -33.36 26.17
CA CYS A 19 33.39 -33.29 25.17
C CYS A 19 33.51 -34.57 24.35
N GLY A 20 34.07 -34.44 23.13
CA GLY A 20 34.98 -35.44 22.62
C GLY A 20 34.66 -36.02 21.21
N GLY A 21 35.65 -35.94 20.35
CA GLY A 21 35.86 -36.87 19.25
C GLY A 21 36.05 -36.27 17.85
N ASP A 22 37.33 -36.08 17.49
CA ASP A 22 37.80 -35.91 16.09
C ASP A 22 37.47 -37.13 15.27
N ASP A 23 36.99 -36.93 14.06
CA ASP A 23 37.26 -37.78 12.93
C ASP A 23 37.03 -37.08 11.61
N GLU A 24 38.13 -36.83 10.95
CA GLU A 24 38.27 -36.26 9.60
C GLU A 24 37.72 -37.26 8.58
N LYS A 25 36.68 -36.88 7.85
CA LYS A 25 36.30 -37.55 6.61
C LYS A 25 35.92 -36.51 5.53
N THR A 26 36.90 -36.25 4.70
CA THR A 26 36.74 -35.50 3.45
C THR A 26 35.62 -36.12 2.59
N SER A 27 34.53 -35.39 2.47
CA SER A 27 33.46 -35.68 1.52
C SER A 27 33.28 -34.44 0.63
N THR A 28 33.78 -34.54 -0.58
CA THR A 28 33.60 -33.56 -1.64
C THR A 28 32.13 -33.54 -2.03
N THR A 29 31.36 -32.68 -1.44
CA THR A 29 29.98 -32.41 -1.86
C THR A 29 30.01 -31.26 -2.84
N THR A 30 29.77 -31.60 -4.11
CA THR A 30 29.50 -30.63 -5.17
C THR A 30 28.29 -29.78 -4.77
N ALA A 31 28.52 -28.58 -4.33
CA ALA A 31 27.45 -27.63 -4.06
C ALA A 31 26.84 -27.20 -5.39
N THR A 32 25.69 -27.80 -5.72
CA THR A 32 24.81 -27.25 -6.74
C THR A 32 24.32 -25.90 -6.25
N THR A 33 24.88 -24.86 -6.78
CA THR A 33 24.44 -23.48 -6.54
C THR A 33 23.06 -23.33 -7.19
N ARG A 34 22.04 -23.55 -6.40
CA ARG A 34 20.67 -23.17 -6.75
C ARG A 34 20.66 -21.64 -6.78
N ALA A 35 20.64 -21.09 -7.98
CA ALA A 35 20.42 -19.67 -8.16
C ALA A 35 19.06 -19.31 -7.55
N THR A 36 19.08 -18.80 -6.34
CA THR A 36 17.95 -18.07 -5.77
C THR A 36 17.84 -16.81 -6.63
N SER A 37 16.78 -16.71 -7.43
CA SER A 37 16.39 -15.46 -8.07
C SER A 37 16.23 -14.44 -6.96
N GLY A 38 17.27 -13.63 -6.75
CA GLY A 38 17.25 -12.55 -5.79
C GLY A 38 16.18 -11.56 -6.21
N ALA A 39 15.15 -11.41 -5.41
CA ALA A 39 14.32 -10.23 -5.47
C ALA A 39 15.27 -9.04 -5.37
N SER A 40 15.41 -8.28 -6.45
CA SER A 40 16.18 -7.06 -6.50
C SER A 40 15.51 -6.06 -5.57
N GLY A 41 15.93 -6.01 -4.33
CA GLY A 41 15.52 -5.00 -3.36
C GLY A 41 16.07 -3.62 -3.74
N GLY A 42 15.72 -3.13 -4.92
CA GLY A 42 16.01 -1.76 -5.34
C GLY A 42 15.37 -0.77 -4.36
N ALA A 43 16.01 0.39 -4.17
CA ALA A 43 15.41 1.47 -3.40
C ALA A 43 14.03 1.81 -3.99
N ALA A 44 13.04 2.05 -3.13
CA ALA A 44 11.69 2.43 -3.58
C ALA A 44 11.76 3.69 -4.46
N GLN A 45 11.06 3.65 -5.59
CA GLN A 45 10.89 4.82 -6.46
C GLN A 45 9.98 5.81 -5.73
N GLN A 46 10.41 7.07 -5.65
CA GLN A 46 9.65 8.12 -4.97
C GLN A 46 8.82 8.90 -5.99
N ILE A 47 7.55 9.09 -5.71
CA ILE A 47 6.63 9.88 -6.53
C ILE A 47 5.88 10.85 -5.63
N ASN A 48 6.06 12.15 -5.86
CA ASN A 48 5.29 13.15 -5.14
C ASN A 48 3.90 13.30 -5.79
N VAL A 49 2.87 13.39 -4.96
CA VAL A 49 1.49 13.57 -5.39
C VAL A 49 0.88 14.74 -4.62
N THR A 50 0.24 15.63 -5.32
CA THR A 50 -0.61 16.66 -4.70
C THR A 50 -2.06 16.25 -4.83
N VAL A 51 -2.80 16.28 -3.73
CA VAL A 51 -4.25 16.22 -3.73
C VAL A 51 -4.83 17.56 -3.31
N GLN A 52 -5.85 18.00 -4.00
CA GLN A 52 -6.56 19.28 -3.72
C GLN A 52 -7.95 19.20 -4.36
N GLU A 53 -8.84 20.13 -4.02
CA GLU A 53 -10.22 20.20 -4.55
C GLU A 53 -10.22 20.55 -6.07
N PHE A 54 -10.63 19.71 -7.02
CA PHE A 54 -10.89 18.27 -6.91
C PHE A 54 -9.96 17.57 -7.90
N SER A 55 -8.75 17.34 -7.51
CA SER A 55 -7.74 16.78 -8.42
C SER A 55 -6.68 15.97 -7.67
N VAL A 56 -6.19 14.93 -8.33
CA VAL A 56 -5.02 14.13 -7.94
C VAL A 56 -3.92 14.38 -8.96
N ILE A 57 -2.81 14.96 -8.53
CA ILE A 57 -1.73 15.45 -9.39
C ILE A 57 -0.42 14.77 -9.02
N PRO A 58 -0.07 13.62 -9.61
CA PRO A 58 1.24 13.03 -9.48
C PRO A 58 2.29 13.83 -10.29
N GLU A 59 3.52 13.92 -9.80
CA GLU A 59 4.62 14.55 -10.54
C GLU A 59 4.98 13.82 -11.84
N LYS A 60 4.60 12.52 -11.92
CA LYS A 60 4.75 11.65 -13.09
C LYS A 60 3.51 10.80 -13.21
N THR A 61 3.07 10.55 -14.43
CA THR A 61 1.93 9.67 -14.73
C THR A 61 2.36 8.24 -15.07
N SER A 62 3.67 7.95 -15.05
CA SER A 62 4.19 6.60 -15.23
C SER A 62 5.49 6.39 -14.44
N THR A 63 5.79 5.10 -14.18
CA THR A 63 7.02 4.66 -13.54
C THR A 63 7.34 3.22 -13.93
N LYS A 64 8.48 2.70 -13.46
CA LYS A 64 8.83 1.29 -13.64
C LYS A 64 8.24 0.42 -12.54
N THR A 65 8.09 -0.88 -12.85
CA THR A 65 7.67 -1.91 -11.87
C THR A 65 8.55 -1.94 -10.63
N GLY A 66 7.99 -2.39 -9.53
CA GLY A 66 8.67 -2.61 -8.25
C GLY A 66 8.10 -1.78 -7.11
N LYS A 67 8.95 -1.55 -6.10
CA LYS A 67 8.56 -0.79 -4.91
C LYS A 67 8.45 0.70 -5.20
N ILE A 68 7.27 1.27 -4.96
CA ILE A 68 6.94 2.67 -5.21
C ILE A 68 6.45 3.29 -3.90
N THR A 69 6.97 4.47 -3.57
CA THR A 69 6.48 5.28 -2.46
C THR A 69 5.82 6.54 -3.01
N PHE A 70 4.53 6.66 -2.83
CA PHE A 70 3.78 7.89 -3.08
C PHE A 70 3.90 8.79 -1.85
N ASN A 71 4.47 9.98 -2.03
CA ASN A 71 4.50 11.04 -1.02
C ASN A 71 3.36 12.02 -1.31
N VAL A 72 2.28 11.89 -0.59
CA VAL A 72 1.03 12.61 -0.87
C VAL A 72 0.89 13.81 0.05
N GLU A 73 0.70 14.99 -0.51
CA GLU A 73 0.44 16.24 0.20
C GLU A 73 -0.97 16.75 -0.11
N ASN A 74 -1.77 16.98 0.91
CA ASN A 74 -3.05 17.67 0.76
C ASN A 74 -2.79 19.18 0.74
N LYS A 75 -2.90 19.79 -0.45
CA LYS A 75 -2.81 21.23 -0.68
C LYS A 75 -4.17 21.90 -0.83
N GLY A 76 -5.24 21.16 -0.59
CA GLY A 76 -6.58 21.72 -0.60
C GLY A 76 -6.73 22.85 0.42
N PRO A 77 -7.52 23.85 0.12
CA PRO A 77 -7.70 24.94 1.06
C PRO A 77 -8.58 24.56 2.25
N THR A 78 -9.51 23.64 2.09
CA THR A 78 -10.55 23.41 3.10
C THR A 78 -10.89 21.95 3.38
N GLN A 79 -10.73 21.03 2.42
CA GLN A 79 -11.27 19.70 2.54
C GLN A 79 -10.21 18.64 2.87
N ALA A 80 -10.61 17.68 3.68
CA ALA A 80 -9.85 16.46 3.85
C ALA A 80 -9.99 15.60 2.60
N HIS A 81 -8.93 14.88 2.26
CA HIS A 81 -8.87 13.95 1.13
C HIS A 81 -8.35 12.61 1.59
N GLU A 82 -8.60 11.60 0.79
CA GLU A 82 -7.97 10.29 0.84
C GLU A 82 -7.13 10.07 -0.43
N PHE A 83 -6.35 9.01 -0.46
CA PHE A 83 -5.58 8.67 -1.64
C PHE A 83 -5.65 7.17 -1.87
N LEU A 84 -6.33 6.77 -2.94
CA LEU A 84 -6.61 5.39 -3.30
C LEU A 84 -5.77 4.99 -4.50
N VAL A 85 -5.28 3.75 -4.51
CA VAL A 85 -4.54 3.14 -5.62
C VAL A 85 -5.27 1.88 -6.06
N PHE A 86 -5.86 1.91 -7.27
CA PHE A 86 -6.51 0.76 -7.88
C PHE A 86 -5.74 0.29 -9.12
N LYS A 87 -5.67 -1.03 -9.33
CA LYS A 87 -5.28 -1.62 -10.61
C LYS A 87 -6.54 -1.92 -11.42
N THR A 88 -6.53 -1.55 -12.70
CA THR A 88 -7.65 -1.80 -13.62
C THR A 88 -7.21 -1.65 -15.07
N ASP A 89 -7.85 -2.35 -15.98
CA ASP A 89 -7.65 -2.17 -17.42
C ASP A 89 -8.56 -1.09 -18.03
N LEU A 90 -9.53 -0.58 -17.24
CA LEU A 90 -10.46 0.46 -17.68
C LEU A 90 -9.77 1.81 -17.89
N GLY A 91 -10.34 2.61 -18.78
CA GLY A 91 -9.97 4.02 -18.90
C GLY A 91 -10.47 4.84 -17.71
N VAL A 92 -9.83 5.97 -17.45
CA VAL A 92 -10.18 6.86 -16.33
C VAL A 92 -11.62 7.39 -16.37
N ASP A 93 -12.22 7.42 -17.55
CA ASP A 93 -13.61 7.85 -17.78
C ASP A 93 -14.61 6.68 -17.92
N GLU A 94 -14.13 5.44 -17.79
CA GLU A 94 -14.91 4.21 -17.92
C GLU A 94 -15.09 3.48 -16.58
N LEU A 95 -14.68 4.13 -15.49
CA LEU A 95 -14.69 3.52 -14.15
C LEU A 95 -16.13 3.35 -13.65
N PRO A 96 -16.42 2.21 -12.98
CA PRO A 96 -17.74 1.95 -12.43
C PRO A 96 -18.09 2.94 -11.33
N THR A 97 -19.34 3.42 -11.34
CA THR A 97 -19.80 4.39 -10.34
C THR A 97 -21.13 3.96 -9.74
N GLN A 98 -21.33 4.32 -8.47
CA GLN A 98 -22.59 4.19 -7.79
C GLN A 98 -23.62 5.26 -8.24
N SER A 99 -24.84 5.17 -7.77
CA SER A 99 -25.93 6.08 -8.19
C SER A 99 -25.72 7.54 -7.78
N ASP A 100 -24.86 7.80 -6.79
CA ASP A 100 -24.46 9.14 -6.33
C ASP A 100 -23.24 9.69 -7.07
N GLY A 101 -22.68 8.91 -8.01
CA GLY A 101 -21.49 9.25 -8.78
C GLY A 101 -20.17 8.97 -8.08
N SER A 102 -20.17 8.38 -6.89
CA SER A 102 -18.95 7.88 -6.26
C SER A 102 -18.41 6.65 -7.02
N LEU A 103 -17.12 6.38 -6.88
CA LEU A 103 -16.50 5.16 -7.42
C LEU A 103 -17.12 3.93 -6.71
N ASP A 104 -17.51 2.93 -7.49
CA ASP A 104 -17.88 1.63 -6.94
C ASP A 104 -16.63 0.80 -6.68
N GLU A 105 -16.05 0.94 -5.50
CA GLU A 105 -14.79 0.32 -5.10
C GLU A 105 -14.87 -1.22 -5.00
N GLU A 106 -16.09 -1.77 -4.93
CA GLU A 106 -16.33 -3.22 -4.86
C GLU A 106 -16.51 -3.86 -6.24
N ASP A 107 -16.53 -3.05 -7.32
CA ASP A 107 -16.68 -3.58 -8.68
C ASP A 107 -15.51 -4.50 -9.03
N PRO A 108 -15.77 -5.71 -9.57
CA PRO A 108 -14.73 -6.70 -9.89
C PRO A 108 -13.75 -6.25 -10.99
N ALA A 109 -14.00 -5.16 -11.71
CA ALA A 109 -13.06 -4.57 -12.63
C ALA A 109 -11.96 -3.74 -11.96
N LEU A 110 -12.09 -3.49 -10.65
CA LEU A 110 -11.15 -2.76 -9.82
C LEU A 110 -10.47 -3.69 -8.82
N GLU A 111 -9.16 -3.61 -8.74
CA GLU A 111 -8.38 -4.25 -7.68
C GLU A 111 -7.79 -3.16 -6.77
N MET A 112 -8.31 -3.04 -5.56
CA MET A 112 -7.74 -2.15 -4.55
C MET A 112 -6.35 -2.66 -4.17
N ILE A 113 -5.34 -1.82 -4.39
CA ILE A 113 -3.97 -2.15 -4.00
C ILE A 113 -3.70 -1.71 -2.56
N ASP A 114 -3.93 -0.44 -2.26
CA ASP A 114 -3.77 0.14 -0.92
C ASP A 114 -4.29 1.58 -0.89
N GLU A 115 -4.38 2.17 0.31
CA GLU A 115 -4.90 3.52 0.50
C GLU A 115 -4.18 4.32 1.58
N ILE A 116 -4.29 5.62 1.49
CA ILE A 116 -4.14 6.56 2.60
C ILE A 116 -5.54 7.02 2.97
N THR A 117 -5.99 6.63 4.15
CA THR A 117 -7.25 7.11 4.71
C THR A 117 -7.22 8.63 4.88
N GLU A 118 -8.38 9.21 5.14
CA GLU A 118 -8.58 10.66 5.25
C GLU A 118 -7.47 11.43 5.99
N PHE A 119 -7.03 12.54 5.39
CA PHE A 119 -6.06 13.48 5.97
C PHE A 119 -6.36 14.93 5.58
N ASN A 120 -6.14 15.83 6.54
CA ASN A 120 -6.54 17.22 6.46
C ASN A 120 -5.62 18.08 5.58
N PRO A 121 -6.07 19.27 5.14
CA PRO A 121 -5.24 20.27 4.49
C PRO A 121 -3.90 20.52 5.20
N GLY A 122 -2.84 20.64 4.42
CA GLY A 122 -1.47 20.84 4.89
C GLY A 122 -0.75 19.58 5.40
N GLN A 123 -1.46 18.47 5.55
CA GLN A 123 -0.84 17.22 5.97
C GLN A 123 -0.14 16.52 4.80
N LYS A 124 0.92 15.77 5.16
CA LYS A 124 1.65 14.88 4.24
C LYS A 124 1.61 13.47 4.80
N LYS A 125 1.37 12.51 3.92
CA LYS A 125 1.43 11.08 4.23
C LYS A 125 2.18 10.35 3.12
N SER A 126 2.68 9.16 3.41
CA SER A 126 3.36 8.32 2.43
C SER A 126 2.73 6.94 2.40
N LEU A 127 2.55 6.40 1.19
CA LEU A 127 2.09 5.05 0.92
C LEU A 127 3.16 4.32 0.13
N THR A 128 3.60 3.15 0.60
CA THR A 128 4.57 2.33 -0.11
C THR A 128 3.94 1.02 -0.54
N VAL A 129 3.92 0.79 -1.84
CA VAL A 129 3.33 -0.39 -2.48
C VAL A 129 4.32 -1.06 -3.42
N GLU A 130 4.12 -2.34 -3.69
CA GLU A 130 4.82 -3.06 -4.75
C GLU A 130 3.88 -3.14 -5.95
N LEU A 131 4.23 -2.49 -7.07
CA LEU A 131 3.38 -2.47 -8.25
C LEU A 131 4.00 -3.25 -9.41
N GLU A 132 3.19 -4.10 -10.01
CA GLU A 132 3.49 -4.82 -11.25
C GLU A 132 3.19 -3.97 -12.48
N PRO A 133 3.70 -4.32 -13.66
CA PRO A 133 3.32 -3.64 -14.89
C PRO A 133 1.80 -3.65 -15.09
N GLY A 134 1.25 -2.52 -15.51
CA GLY A 134 -0.19 -2.38 -15.71
C GLY A 134 -0.69 -0.95 -15.66
N LYS A 135 -2.01 -0.82 -15.78
CA LYS A 135 -2.71 0.44 -15.62
C LYS A 135 -3.27 0.56 -14.21
N TYR A 136 -3.20 1.76 -13.69
CA TYR A 136 -3.67 2.10 -12.34
C TYR A 136 -4.47 3.39 -12.38
N ILE A 137 -5.32 3.53 -11.37
CA ILE A 137 -6.04 4.77 -11.09
C ILE A 137 -5.61 5.25 -9.70
N LEU A 138 -5.27 6.52 -9.62
CA LEU A 138 -5.07 7.23 -8.37
C LEU A 138 -6.29 8.12 -8.16
N ALA A 139 -6.98 7.98 -7.02
CA ALA A 139 -8.26 8.64 -6.80
C ALA A 139 -8.45 9.12 -5.35
N CYS A 140 -9.47 9.94 -5.16
CA CYS A 140 -10.11 10.22 -3.89
C CYS A 140 -11.62 10.06 -4.09
N ASN A 141 -12.21 9.13 -3.34
CA ASN A 141 -13.64 8.81 -3.44
C ASN A 141 -14.45 9.35 -2.25
N ARG A 142 -13.80 10.17 -1.43
CA ARG A 142 -14.44 10.73 -0.24
C ARG A 142 -15.78 11.38 -0.59
N GLY A 143 -16.83 10.95 0.10
CA GLY A 143 -18.15 11.59 0.07
C GLY A 143 -18.32 12.53 1.26
N GLU A 144 -19.11 13.57 1.11
CA GLU A 144 -19.55 14.38 2.24
C GLU A 144 -20.73 13.68 2.93
N GLU A 145 -20.65 13.44 4.24
CA GLU A 145 -21.71 12.82 5.03
C GLU A 145 -22.97 13.73 5.24
N THR A 146 -23.23 14.64 4.33
CA THR A 146 -24.31 15.62 4.42
C THR A 146 -25.61 15.17 3.73
N GLY A 147 -25.99 13.91 3.88
CA GLY A 147 -27.28 13.42 3.41
C GLY A 147 -27.44 13.34 1.88
N GLY A 148 -26.35 13.10 1.15
CA GLY A 148 -26.39 12.81 -0.30
C GLY A 148 -26.57 14.03 -1.20
N GLN A 149 -26.33 15.22 -0.70
CA GLN A 149 -26.49 16.47 -1.48
C GLN A 149 -25.19 17.00 -2.10
N ILE A 150 -24.04 16.52 -1.66
CA ILE A 150 -22.74 16.92 -2.20
C ILE A 150 -22.14 15.73 -2.93
N PRO A 151 -21.80 15.88 -4.22
CA PRO A 151 -21.16 14.81 -4.99
C PRO A 151 -19.85 14.37 -4.32
N SER A 152 -19.51 13.08 -4.41
CA SER A 152 -18.22 12.58 -3.96
C SER A 152 -17.07 13.32 -4.64
N HIS A 153 -15.91 13.33 -4.04
CA HIS A 153 -14.72 13.95 -4.65
C HIS A 153 -14.38 13.28 -6.00
N PHE A 154 -14.65 11.97 -6.11
CA PHE A 154 -14.53 11.25 -7.38
C PHE A 154 -15.46 11.80 -8.45
N ALA A 155 -16.74 12.01 -8.14
CA ALA A 155 -17.72 12.59 -9.07
C ALA A 155 -17.34 14.01 -9.52
N GLN A 156 -16.59 14.73 -8.70
CA GLN A 156 -16.07 16.06 -9.00
C GLN A 156 -14.76 16.05 -9.81
N GLY A 157 -14.27 14.84 -10.20
CA GLY A 157 -13.11 14.68 -11.07
C GLY A 157 -11.81 14.29 -10.35
N MET A 158 -11.85 13.97 -9.06
CA MET A 158 -10.66 13.69 -8.27
C MET A 158 -10.10 12.28 -8.55
N ARG A 159 -9.60 12.10 -9.77
CA ARG A 159 -8.99 10.87 -10.27
C ARG A 159 -7.98 11.14 -11.38
N THR A 160 -7.01 10.26 -11.55
CA THR A 160 -6.05 10.32 -12.65
C THR A 160 -5.53 8.93 -13.01
N ALA A 161 -5.21 8.73 -14.29
CA ALA A 161 -4.56 7.50 -14.75
C ALA A 161 -3.08 7.49 -14.37
N PHE A 162 -2.56 6.30 -14.06
CA PHE A 162 -1.15 6.06 -13.76
C PHE A 162 -0.72 4.73 -14.39
N THR A 163 0.48 4.68 -14.95
CA THR A 163 0.99 3.48 -15.65
C THR A 163 2.26 2.98 -15.01
N VAL A 164 2.38 1.66 -14.87
CA VAL A 164 3.61 0.98 -14.46
C VAL A 164 4.13 0.14 -15.61
N GLU A 165 5.44 0.31 -15.96
CA GLU A 165 6.13 -0.34 -17.08
C GLU A 165 7.13 -1.40 -16.62
#